data_a96e2f591aba30c82e87477387454bee
#
_entry.id   a96e2f591aba30c82e87477387454bee
#
_cell.length_a   1.000
_cell.length_b   1.000
_cell.length_c   1.000
_cell.angle_alpha   90.00
_cell.angle_beta   90.00
_cell.angle_gamma   90.00
#
_symmetry.space_group_name_H-M   'P 1'
#
loop_
_entity.id
_entity.type
_entity.pdbx_description
1 polymer ?
#
loop_
_entity_poly.entity_id
_entity_poly.type
_entity_poly.pdbx_seq_one_letter_code
_entity_poly.pdbx_strand_id
1 'polypeptide(L)'
;MDSLGAGNFREQAIRDQENYQLRLMSLAEERDYQQDSSRQTQIKFEKALAHISKLQEELMEIEIERKELTSALNIVKSKLSTSRLEEIKAKENLSQLKLITNSGSSEEINPKFSTITNTDKEALLSKVLSETAGQRDMLRSEAYAARQSVENIEREIKLIEQRNEQIFRLIEEALSVSVGPLDKMFRAAGVNPDSVIETIRRGYSGYGGHDLTFLDGDGETALNIYDKNAEKASRILKSLDELNLYRIAIEKYPFYHPVQTSNRFTSGFGPRWGRMHNGTDFAAPHGTPIRATADGVVVYVGWQSAYGRLIKIKHDFGIETRYAHLSKFRVKKGQRVSRGQHIGDMGNTGRSTGTHLHYEIRIGGKAINPMKYIKAAKNVF
;
A
#
# COMPACT_ATOMS: atom_id res chain seq x y z
N MET A 1 -4.45 68.05 38.50
CA MET A 1 -5.30 67.31 37.51
C MET A 1 -4.65 66.03 36.90
N ASP A 2 -3.62 65.45 37.53
CA ASP A 2 -2.82 64.35 36.91
C ASP A 2 -3.08 62.96 37.50
N SER A 3 -4.01 62.79 38.42
CA SER A 3 -4.28 61.48 39.02
C SER A 3 -5.33 60.61 38.25
N LEU A 4 -6.19 61.21 37.42
CA LEU A 4 -7.23 60.53 36.64
C LEU A 4 -6.70 59.87 35.33
N GLY A 5 -5.59 60.37 34.79
CA GLY A 5 -4.95 59.82 33.65
C GLY A 5 -4.18 58.53 33.92
N ALA A 6 -3.50 58.43 35.05
CA ALA A 6 -2.71 57.24 35.41
C ALA A 6 -3.55 56.02 35.77
N GLY A 7 -4.77 56.22 36.32
CA GLY A 7 -5.71 55.12 36.58
C GLY A 7 -6.22 54.43 35.29
N ASN A 8 -6.59 55.22 34.30
CA ASN A 8 -7.09 54.72 33.01
C ASN A 8 -6.02 53.93 32.21
N PHE A 9 -4.76 54.39 32.23
CA PHE A 9 -3.66 53.68 31.59
C PHE A 9 -3.37 52.33 32.26
N ARG A 10 -3.49 52.25 33.56
CA ARG A 10 -3.26 51.02 34.33
C ARG A 10 -4.37 50.00 34.12
N GLU A 11 -5.63 50.43 34.08
CA GLU A 11 -6.77 49.56 33.76
C GLU A 11 -6.74 49.09 32.30
N GLN A 12 -6.29 49.90 31.37
CA GLN A 12 -6.15 49.54 29.97
C GLN A 12 -5.02 48.53 29.79
N ALA A 13 -3.88 48.69 30.47
CA ALA A 13 -2.79 47.75 30.48
C ALA A 13 -3.17 46.37 31.07
N ILE A 14 -4.00 46.39 32.14
CA ILE A 14 -4.53 45.14 32.73
C ILE A 14 -5.48 44.41 31.73
N ARG A 15 -6.41 45.12 31.11
CA ARG A 15 -7.31 44.56 30.07
C ARG A 15 -6.56 44.03 28.85
N ASP A 16 -5.54 44.74 28.41
CA ASP A 16 -4.69 44.31 27.31
C ASP A 16 -3.89 43.03 27.67
N GLN A 17 -3.44 42.95 28.92
CA GLN A 17 -2.75 41.77 29.44
C GLN A 17 -3.69 40.56 29.58
N GLU A 18 -4.91 40.75 30.06
CA GLU A 18 -5.95 39.69 30.13
C GLU A 18 -6.36 39.21 28.74
N ASN A 19 -6.63 40.12 27.81
CA ASN A 19 -6.92 39.78 26.43
C ASN A 19 -5.76 39.05 25.75
N TYR A 20 -4.52 39.40 26.06
CA TYR A 20 -3.34 38.73 25.58
C TYR A 20 -3.23 37.30 26.15
N GLN A 21 -3.51 37.12 27.43
CA GLN A 21 -3.53 35.78 28.05
C GLN A 21 -4.65 34.90 27.52
N LEU A 22 -5.88 35.40 27.34
CA LEU A 22 -6.98 34.68 26.73
C LEU A 22 -6.65 34.25 25.30
N ARG A 23 -6.00 35.11 24.51
CA ARG A 23 -5.56 34.81 23.17
C ARG A 23 -4.44 33.78 23.13
N LEU A 24 -3.54 33.77 24.12
CA LEU A 24 -2.52 32.73 24.26
C LEU A 24 -3.13 31.37 24.63
N MET A 25 -4.14 31.36 25.52
CA MET A 25 -4.86 30.13 25.87
C MET A 25 -5.59 29.55 24.68
N SER A 26 -6.35 30.35 23.92
CA SER A 26 -7.07 29.86 22.71
C SER A 26 -6.11 29.35 21.64
N LEU A 27 -4.95 29.98 21.45
CA LEU A 27 -3.91 29.50 20.52
C LEU A 27 -3.24 28.22 21.02
N ALA A 28 -3.12 28.02 22.31
CA ALA A 28 -2.60 26.78 22.89
C ALA A 28 -3.59 25.62 22.68
N GLU A 29 -4.88 25.86 22.94
CA GLU A 29 -5.95 24.88 22.71
C GLU A 29 -6.05 24.49 21.22
N GLU A 30 -6.00 25.48 20.32
CA GLU A 30 -6.02 25.21 18.87
C GLU A 30 -4.79 24.42 18.42
N ARG A 31 -3.62 24.72 18.98
CA ARG A 31 -2.39 23.95 18.75
C ARG A 31 -2.52 22.51 19.21
N ASP A 32 -3.02 22.29 20.44
CA ASP A 32 -3.15 20.97 21.04
C ASP A 32 -4.16 20.12 20.28
N TYR A 33 -5.28 20.71 19.85
CA TYR A 33 -6.25 20.09 18.97
C TYR A 33 -5.64 19.69 17.62
N GLN A 34 -4.84 20.56 16.98
CA GLN A 34 -4.19 20.26 15.71
C GLN A 34 -3.09 19.21 15.84
N GLN A 35 -2.36 19.21 16.95
CA GLN A 35 -1.34 18.20 17.22
C GLN A 35 -1.96 16.83 17.47
N ASP A 36 -3.08 16.77 18.16
CA ASP A 36 -3.82 15.53 18.40
C ASP A 36 -4.47 15.01 17.13
N SER A 37 -5.05 15.88 16.30
CA SER A 37 -5.60 15.54 15.00
C SER A 37 -4.53 14.97 14.05
N SER A 38 -3.34 15.58 14.01
CA SER A 38 -2.21 15.09 13.21
C SER A 38 -1.74 13.72 13.68
N ARG A 39 -1.60 13.52 14.99
CA ARG A 39 -1.24 12.22 15.60
C ARG A 39 -2.28 11.15 15.30
N GLN A 40 -3.55 11.48 15.36
CA GLN A 40 -4.65 10.57 15.01
C GLN A 40 -4.59 10.15 13.54
N THR A 41 -4.28 11.09 12.64
CA THR A 41 -4.14 10.82 11.21
C THR A 41 -2.94 9.91 10.93
N GLN A 42 -1.81 10.15 11.59
CA GLN A 42 -0.63 9.30 11.49
C GLN A 42 -0.91 7.87 11.98
N ILE A 43 -1.58 7.73 13.13
CA ILE A 43 -1.98 6.43 13.67
C ILE A 43 -2.94 5.69 12.70
N LYS A 44 -3.90 6.42 12.10
CA LYS A 44 -4.80 5.83 11.08
C LYS A 44 -4.03 5.34 9.86
N PHE A 45 -3.06 6.12 9.39
CA PHE A 45 -2.21 5.77 8.26
C PHE A 45 -1.35 4.53 8.55
N GLU A 46 -0.68 4.48 9.71
CA GLU A 46 0.10 3.31 10.13
C GLU A 46 -0.77 2.04 10.29
N LYS A 47 -1.97 2.20 10.85
CA LYS A 47 -2.95 1.10 10.93
C LYS A 47 -3.41 0.62 9.56
N ALA A 48 -3.66 1.54 8.63
CA ALA A 48 -4.04 1.20 7.25
C ALA A 48 -2.93 0.41 6.55
N LEU A 49 -1.67 0.83 6.69
CA LEU A 49 -0.52 0.10 6.13
C LEU A 49 -0.36 -1.30 6.74
N ALA A 50 -0.49 -1.44 8.05
CA ALA A 50 -0.42 -2.74 8.72
C ALA A 50 -1.57 -3.65 8.26
N HIS A 51 -2.76 -3.08 8.06
CA HIS A 51 -3.92 -3.82 7.56
C HIS A 51 -3.72 -4.27 6.10
N ILE A 52 -3.19 -3.40 5.23
CA ILE A 52 -2.84 -3.76 3.84
C ILE A 52 -1.84 -4.92 3.82
N SER A 53 -0.78 -4.87 4.64
CA SER A 53 0.22 -5.94 4.72
C SER A 53 -0.41 -7.28 5.14
N LYS A 54 -1.31 -7.25 6.12
CA LYS A 54 -2.04 -8.45 6.55
C LYS A 54 -2.94 -9.01 5.44
N LEU A 55 -3.68 -8.14 4.73
CA LEU A 55 -4.54 -8.56 3.62
C LEU A 55 -3.74 -9.14 2.45
N GLN A 56 -2.51 -8.66 2.21
CA GLN A 56 -1.60 -9.24 1.21
C GLN A 56 -1.16 -10.66 1.59
N GLU A 57 -0.86 -10.89 2.87
CA GLU A 57 -0.51 -12.21 3.39
C GLU A 57 -1.69 -13.19 3.25
N GLU A 58 -2.90 -12.77 3.63
CA GLU A 58 -4.12 -13.55 3.45
C GLU A 58 -4.40 -13.87 1.98
N LEU A 59 -4.20 -12.92 1.06
CA LEU A 59 -4.34 -13.15 -0.38
C LEU A 59 -3.36 -14.20 -0.90
N MET A 60 -2.13 -14.20 -0.44
CA MET A 60 -1.11 -15.15 -0.86
C MET A 60 -1.46 -16.58 -0.41
N GLU A 61 -1.92 -16.75 0.83
CA GLU A 61 -2.38 -18.04 1.34
C GLU A 61 -3.57 -18.58 0.54
N ILE A 62 -4.57 -17.74 0.31
CA ILE A 62 -5.78 -18.10 -0.46
C ILE A 62 -5.44 -18.47 -1.92
N GLU A 63 -4.46 -17.81 -2.54
CA GLU A 63 -4.06 -18.12 -3.91
C GLU A 63 -3.36 -19.48 -4.01
N ILE A 64 -2.60 -19.87 -2.98
CA ILE A 64 -2.00 -21.22 -2.88
C ILE A 64 -3.13 -22.26 -2.76
N GLU A 65 -4.08 -22.06 -1.85
CA GLU A 65 -5.23 -22.96 -1.66
C GLU A 65 -6.04 -23.12 -2.95
N ARG A 66 -6.28 -22.03 -3.67
CA ARG A 66 -6.98 -22.04 -4.96
C ARG A 66 -6.25 -22.86 -6.03
N LYS A 67 -4.91 -22.75 -6.10
CA LYS A 67 -4.09 -23.55 -7.04
C LYS A 67 -4.18 -25.03 -6.73
N GLU A 68 -4.11 -25.40 -5.46
CA GLU A 68 -4.22 -26.81 -5.03
C GLU A 68 -5.59 -27.39 -5.40
N LEU A 69 -6.67 -26.66 -5.09
CA LEU A 69 -8.05 -27.06 -5.43
C LEU A 69 -8.27 -27.16 -6.95
N THR A 70 -7.71 -26.23 -7.72
CA THR A 70 -7.81 -26.27 -9.19
C THR A 70 -7.08 -27.49 -9.77
N SER A 71 -5.91 -27.82 -9.22
CA SER A 71 -5.16 -29.03 -9.60
C SER A 71 -5.95 -30.30 -9.26
N ALA A 72 -6.50 -30.37 -8.04
CA ALA A 72 -7.34 -31.47 -7.60
C ALA A 72 -8.59 -31.63 -8.50
N LEU A 73 -9.24 -30.51 -8.84
CA LEU A 73 -10.39 -30.47 -9.75
C LEU A 73 -10.07 -31.08 -11.12
N ASN A 74 -8.92 -30.72 -11.70
CA ASN A 74 -8.48 -31.25 -12.99
C ASN A 74 -8.23 -32.77 -12.93
N ILE A 75 -7.61 -33.24 -11.84
CA ILE A 75 -7.39 -34.69 -11.63
C ILE A 75 -8.73 -35.43 -11.50
N VAL A 76 -9.68 -34.88 -10.72
CA VAL A 76 -11.00 -35.55 -10.55
C VAL A 76 -11.81 -35.49 -11.85
N LYS A 77 -11.79 -34.37 -12.61
CA LYS A 77 -12.42 -34.28 -13.95
C LYS A 77 -11.85 -35.27 -14.93
N SER A 78 -10.52 -35.48 -14.95
CA SER A 78 -9.86 -36.50 -15.77
C SER A 78 -10.31 -37.90 -15.37
N LYS A 79 -10.33 -38.23 -14.07
CA LYS A 79 -10.84 -39.54 -13.60
C LYS A 79 -12.30 -39.75 -13.94
N LEU A 80 -13.14 -38.71 -13.84
CA LEU A 80 -14.55 -38.80 -14.23
C LEU A 80 -14.72 -39.07 -15.72
N SER A 81 -13.91 -38.45 -16.57
CA SER A 81 -13.97 -38.66 -18.04
C SER A 81 -13.55 -40.07 -18.42
N THR A 82 -12.48 -40.61 -17.80
CA THR A 82 -12.06 -42.01 -18.00
C THR A 82 -13.11 -43.00 -17.52
N SER A 83 -13.63 -42.82 -16.31
CA SER A 83 -14.68 -43.70 -15.75
C SER A 83 -15.96 -43.70 -16.63
N ARG A 84 -16.37 -42.56 -17.17
CA ARG A 84 -17.49 -42.45 -18.10
C ARG A 84 -17.22 -43.20 -19.40
N LEU A 85 -16.03 -43.10 -19.94
CA LEU A 85 -15.65 -43.83 -21.18
C LEU A 85 -15.69 -45.33 -20.95
N GLU A 86 -15.22 -45.79 -19.81
CA GLU A 86 -15.25 -47.21 -19.41
C GLU A 86 -16.67 -47.68 -19.16
N GLU A 87 -17.55 -46.86 -18.54
CA GLU A 87 -18.99 -47.18 -18.38
C GLU A 87 -19.69 -47.34 -19.73
N ILE A 88 -19.40 -46.46 -20.70
CA ILE A 88 -19.96 -46.57 -22.08
C ILE A 88 -19.50 -47.86 -22.74
N LYS A 89 -18.20 -48.19 -22.69
CA LYS A 89 -17.66 -49.45 -23.23
C LYS A 89 -18.28 -50.67 -22.56
N ALA A 90 -18.46 -50.66 -21.25
CA ALA A 90 -19.11 -51.74 -20.51
C ALA A 90 -20.58 -51.87 -20.88
N LYS A 91 -21.31 -50.80 -21.13
CA LYS A 91 -22.71 -50.83 -21.67
C LYS A 91 -22.79 -51.40 -23.07
N GLU A 92 -21.87 -51.00 -23.95
CA GLU A 92 -21.80 -51.53 -25.32
C GLU A 92 -21.52 -53.05 -25.32
N ASN A 93 -20.53 -53.49 -24.52
CA ASN A 93 -20.22 -54.90 -24.37
C ASN A 93 -21.42 -55.69 -23.80
N LEU A 94 -22.10 -55.16 -22.80
CA LEU A 94 -23.29 -55.79 -22.22
C LEU A 94 -24.43 -55.88 -23.24
N SER A 95 -24.64 -54.86 -24.10
CA SER A 95 -25.65 -54.88 -25.14
C SER A 95 -25.33 -55.88 -26.23
N GLN A 96 -24.06 -56.01 -26.64
CA GLN A 96 -23.59 -57.01 -27.60
C GLN A 96 -23.77 -58.43 -27.04
N LEU A 97 -23.40 -58.68 -25.79
CA LEU A 97 -23.61 -59.95 -25.12
C LEU A 97 -25.10 -60.33 -25.05
N LYS A 98 -26.00 -59.39 -24.76
CA LYS A 98 -27.45 -59.60 -24.76
C LYS A 98 -27.99 -59.91 -26.15
N LEU A 99 -27.46 -59.31 -27.21
CA LEU A 99 -27.83 -59.60 -28.58
C LEU A 99 -27.42 -61.03 -28.97
N ILE A 100 -26.21 -61.47 -28.59
CA ILE A 100 -25.73 -62.83 -28.84
C ILE A 100 -26.58 -63.85 -28.06
N THR A 101 -27.00 -63.55 -26.84
CA THR A 101 -27.88 -64.46 -26.08
C THR A 101 -29.28 -64.54 -26.65
N ASN A 102 -29.83 -63.44 -27.20
CA ASN A 102 -31.19 -63.41 -27.78
C ASN A 102 -31.26 -63.93 -29.20
N SER A 103 -30.11 -63.93 -29.96
CA SER A 103 -30.04 -64.50 -31.34
C SER A 103 -29.71 -65.98 -31.38
N GLY A 104 -29.81 -66.67 -30.24
CA GLY A 104 -29.57 -68.10 -30.07
C GLY A 104 -30.55 -69.05 -30.76
N SER A 105 -30.96 -68.74 -32.03
CA SER A 105 -31.60 -69.69 -32.91
C SER A 105 -30.91 -69.67 -34.27
N SER A 106 -30.19 -70.79 -34.51
CA SER A 106 -29.71 -71.25 -35.83
C SER A 106 -28.81 -70.35 -36.67
N GLU A 107 -27.47 -70.57 -36.51
CA GLU A 107 -26.64 -70.73 -37.71
C GLU A 107 -25.35 -71.50 -37.34
N GLU A 108 -24.88 -72.31 -38.22
CA GLU A 108 -23.83 -73.32 -38.14
C GLU A 108 -22.52 -72.82 -37.55
N ILE A 109 -22.15 -73.26 -36.34
CA ILE A 109 -20.81 -73.07 -35.78
C ILE A 109 -20.01 -74.42 -36.06
N ASN A 110 -18.92 -74.21 -36.75
CA ASN A 110 -17.84 -75.13 -37.10
C ASN A 110 -17.61 -76.31 -36.13
N PRO A 111 -17.55 -77.57 -36.56
CA PRO A 111 -17.62 -78.77 -35.72
C PRO A 111 -16.38 -79.11 -34.90
N LYS A 112 -15.45 -78.21 -34.69
CA LYS A 112 -14.25 -78.45 -33.87
C LYS A 112 -14.37 -78.08 -32.39
N PHE A 113 -15.55 -77.56 -31.89
CA PHE A 113 -15.78 -77.19 -30.49
C PHE A 113 -17.02 -77.93 -29.89
N SER A 114 -17.22 -79.16 -30.23
CA SER A 114 -18.44 -79.93 -29.88
C SER A 114 -18.37 -80.68 -28.52
N THR A 115 -17.71 -80.21 -27.51
CA THR A 115 -17.69 -80.84 -26.19
C THR A 115 -18.18 -79.95 -25.02
N ILE A 116 -18.67 -78.75 -25.30
CA ILE A 116 -19.28 -77.89 -24.29
C ILE A 116 -20.79 -78.07 -24.40
N THR A 117 -21.45 -78.64 -23.38
CA THR A 117 -22.91 -78.80 -23.33
C THR A 117 -23.61 -77.41 -23.36
N ASN A 118 -24.85 -77.37 -23.88
CA ASN A 118 -25.62 -76.13 -23.93
C ASN A 118 -25.79 -75.52 -22.51
N THR A 119 -25.89 -76.35 -21.50
CA THR A 119 -25.92 -75.94 -20.06
C THR A 119 -24.63 -75.28 -19.63
N ASP A 120 -23.44 -75.68 -20.06
CA ASP A 120 -22.16 -75.09 -19.74
C ASP A 120 -22.02 -73.71 -20.41
N LYS A 121 -22.52 -73.56 -21.68
CA LYS A 121 -22.57 -72.24 -22.36
C LYS A 121 -23.48 -71.22 -21.66
N GLU A 122 -24.68 -71.66 -21.26
CA GLU A 122 -25.62 -70.81 -20.50
C GLU A 122 -25.03 -70.38 -19.14
N ALA A 123 -24.37 -71.30 -18.42
CA ALA A 123 -23.71 -70.99 -17.17
C ALA A 123 -22.56 -69.99 -17.33
N LEU A 124 -21.74 -70.16 -18.39
CA LEU A 124 -20.63 -69.22 -18.70
C LEU A 124 -21.16 -67.83 -19.09
N LEU A 125 -22.17 -67.77 -19.95
CA LEU A 125 -22.83 -66.53 -20.35
C LEU A 125 -23.46 -65.80 -19.16
N SER A 126 -24.16 -66.53 -18.28
CA SER A 126 -24.73 -66.00 -17.07
C SER A 126 -23.68 -65.42 -16.13
N LYS A 127 -22.53 -66.12 -15.98
CA LYS A 127 -21.41 -65.62 -15.20
C LYS A 127 -20.78 -64.34 -15.78
N VAL A 128 -20.50 -64.28 -17.08
CA VAL A 128 -19.96 -63.12 -17.77
C VAL A 128 -20.93 -61.91 -17.69
N LEU A 129 -22.24 -62.18 -17.87
CA LEU A 129 -23.25 -61.09 -17.71
C LEU A 129 -23.30 -60.57 -16.30
N SER A 130 -23.20 -61.43 -15.26
CA SER A 130 -23.18 -61.00 -13.84
C SER A 130 -21.93 -60.21 -13.54
N GLU A 131 -20.73 -60.64 -13.99
CA GLU A 131 -19.47 -59.92 -13.80
C GLU A 131 -19.48 -58.57 -14.51
N THR A 132 -19.96 -58.51 -15.77
CA THR A 132 -20.04 -57.26 -16.53
C THR A 132 -21.07 -56.30 -15.92
N ALA A 133 -22.18 -56.79 -15.39
CA ALA A 133 -23.16 -55.97 -14.65
C ALA A 133 -22.55 -55.43 -13.36
N GLY A 134 -21.81 -56.22 -12.61
CA GLY A 134 -21.10 -55.78 -11.40
C GLY A 134 -20.04 -54.70 -11.68
N GLN A 135 -19.25 -54.89 -12.75
CA GLN A 135 -18.28 -53.88 -13.18
C GLN A 135 -18.97 -52.55 -13.58
N ARG A 136 -20.08 -52.63 -14.35
CA ARG A 136 -20.85 -51.43 -14.70
C ARG A 136 -21.37 -50.69 -13.45
N ASP A 137 -21.91 -51.42 -12.48
CA ASP A 137 -22.50 -50.80 -11.26
C ASP A 137 -21.41 -50.20 -10.37
N MET A 138 -20.21 -50.80 -10.29
CA MET A 138 -19.05 -50.23 -9.62
C MET A 138 -18.59 -48.95 -10.31
N LEU A 139 -18.39 -48.94 -11.63
CA LEU A 139 -18.00 -47.75 -12.39
C LEU A 139 -19.03 -46.63 -12.28
N ARG A 140 -20.33 -46.98 -12.23
CA ARG A 140 -21.40 -46.00 -12.02
C ARG A 140 -21.32 -45.36 -10.63
N SER A 141 -21.03 -46.15 -9.59
CA SER A 141 -20.81 -45.65 -8.21
C SER A 141 -19.59 -44.73 -8.16
N GLU A 142 -18.47 -45.11 -8.75
CA GLU A 142 -17.26 -44.26 -8.83
C GLU A 142 -17.52 -42.96 -9.59
N ALA A 143 -18.20 -43.00 -10.71
CA ALA A 143 -18.57 -41.82 -11.48
C ALA A 143 -19.49 -40.88 -10.69
N TYR A 144 -20.43 -41.42 -9.86
CA TYR A 144 -21.27 -40.64 -8.98
C TYR A 144 -20.44 -39.95 -7.88
N ALA A 145 -19.54 -40.67 -7.21
CA ALA A 145 -18.67 -40.13 -6.19
C ALA A 145 -17.75 -39.02 -6.76
N ALA A 146 -17.18 -39.26 -7.95
CA ALA A 146 -16.37 -38.26 -8.63
C ALA A 146 -17.15 -36.98 -8.98
N ARG A 147 -18.43 -37.12 -9.40
CA ARG A 147 -19.32 -35.96 -9.64
C ARG A 147 -19.53 -35.14 -8.37
N GLN A 148 -19.84 -35.79 -7.26
CA GLN A 148 -20.03 -35.10 -5.97
C GLN A 148 -18.75 -34.35 -5.56
N SER A 149 -17.57 -34.95 -5.77
CA SER A 149 -16.29 -34.30 -5.51
C SER A 149 -16.09 -33.07 -6.40
N VAL A 150 -16.41 -33.14 -7.71
CA VAL A 150 -16.35 -31.97 -8.62
C VAL A 150 -17.24 -30.86 -8.14
N GLU A 151 -18.50 -31.15 -7.80
CA GLU A 151 -19.45 -30.13 -7.33
C GLU A 151 -19.03 -29.48 -6.00
N ASN A 152 -18.39 -30.25 -5.11
CA ASN A 152 -17.86 -29.72 -3.84
C ASN A 152 -16.68 -28.78 -4.10
N ILE A 153 -15.69 -29.20 -4.88
CA ILE A 153 -14.50 -28.39 -5.20
C ILE A 153 -14.91 -27.12 -5.97
N GLU A 154 -15.84 -27.20 -6.90
CA GLU A 154 -16.35 -26.01 -7.62
C GLU A 154 -17.04 -25.01 -6.67
N ARG A 155 -17.75 -25.49 -5.64
CA ARG A 155 -18.31 -24.62 -4.59
C ARG A 155 -17.23 -23.95 -3.74
N GLU A 156 -16.20 -24.68 -3.36
CA GLU A 156 -15.06 -24.14 -2.60
C GLU A 156 -14.31 -23.06 -3.40
N ILE A 157 -14.00 -23.33 -4.67
CA ILE A 157 -13.37 -22.36 -5.57
C ILE A 157 -14.22 -21.08 -5.66
N LYS A 158 -15.53 -21.20 -5.81
CA LYS A 158 -16.43 -20.03 -5.84
C LYS A 158 -16.42 -19.21 -4.54
N LEU A 159 -16.33 -19.86 -3.39
CA LEU A 159 -16.21 -19.17 -2.10
C LEU A 159 -14.88 -18.44 -1.98
N ILE A 160 -13.79 -19.04 -2.45
CA ILE A 160 -12.46 -18.42 -2.53
C ILE A 160 -12.49 -17.17 -3.43
N GLU A 161 -13.12 -17.25 -4.60
CA GLU A 161 -13.27 -16.10 -5.51
C GLU A 161 -14.04 -14.95 -4.86
N GLN A 162 -15.10 -15.24 -4.13
CA GLN A 162 -15.88 -14.23 -3.39
C GLN A 162 -15.03 -13.57 -2.27
N ARG A 163 -14.23 -14.36 -1.55
CA ARG A 163 -13.32 -13.85 -0.53
C ARG A 163 -12.24 -12.95 -1.14
N ASN A 164 -11.63 -13.38 -2.22
CA ASN A 164 -10.64 -12.58 -2.95
C ASN A 164 -11.21 -11.23 -3.39
N GLU A 165 -12.43 -11.23 -3.94
CA GLU A 165 -13.11 -9.99 -4.35
C GLU A 165 -13.34 -9.02 -3.17
N GLN A 166 -13.67 -9.55 -1.99
CA GLN A 166 -13.79 -8.73 -0.78
C GLN A 166 -12.46 -8.15 -0.34
N ILE A 167 -11.39 -8.95 -0.34
CA ILE A 167 -10.03 -8.51 0.02
C ILE A 167 -9.54 -7.43 -0.96
N PHE A 168 -9.72 -7.63 -2.26
CA PHE A 168 -9.35 -6.63 -3.27
C PHE A 168 -10.04 -5.29 -3.03
N ARG A 169 -11.35 -5.29 -2.74
CA ARG A 169 -12.07 -4.06 -2.42
C ARG A 169 -11.55 -3.37 -1.17
N LEU A 170 -11.25 -4.13 -0.10
CA LEU A 170 -10.70 -3.56 1.13
C LEU A 170 -9.31 -2.93 0.92
N ILE A 171 -8.47 -3.56 0.10
CA ILE A 171 -7.15 -3.02 -0.25
C ILE A 171 -7.30 -1.74 -1.09
N GLU A 172 -8.16 -1.74 -2.11
CA GLU A 172 -8.43 -0.55 -2.96
C GLU A 172 -8.95 0.63 -2.12
N GLU A 173 -9.86 0.38 -1.19
CA GLU A 173 -10.38 1.40 -0.26
C GLU A 173 -9.26 1.95 0.64
N ALA A 174 -8.48 1.08 1.26
CA ALA A 174 -7.36 1.49 2.12
C ALA A 174 -6.28 2.27 1.36
N LEU A 175 -5.97 1.89 0.12
CA LEU A 175 -5.05 2.61 -0.75
C LEU A 175 -5.58 3.99 -1.14
N SER A 176 -6.85 4.08 -1.51
CA SER A 176 -7.50 5.35 -1.86
C SER A 176 -7.43 6.35 -0.71
N VAL A 177 -7.70 5.90 0.52
CA VAL A 177 -7.59 6.73 1.74
C VAL A 177 -6.14 7.15 2.01
N SER A 178 -5.17 6.34 1.62
CA SER A 178 -3.74 6.60 1.90
C SER A 178 -3.07 7.48 0.84
N VAL A 179 -3.30 7.24 -0.44
CA VAL A 179 -2.63 7.96 -1.56
C VAL A 179 -3.24 9.33 -1.79
N GLY A 180 -4.56 9.47 -1.73
CA GLY A 180 -5.26 10.72 -2.04
C GLY A 180 -4.80 11.94 -1.21
N PRO A 181 -4.66 11.84 0.12
CA PRO A 181 -4.10 12.93 0.94
C PRO A 181 -2.67 13.30 0.57
N LEU A 182 -1.82 12.32 0.22
CA LEU A 182 -0.43 12.54 -0.18
C LEU A 182 -0.35 13.31 -1.50
N ASP A 183 -1.12 12.89 -2.51
CA ASP A 183 -1.21 13.61 -3.79
C ASP A 183 -1.63 15.07 -3.58
N LYS A 184 -2.69 15.31 -2.81
CA LYS A 184 -3.16 16.66 -2.46
C LYS A 184 -2.10 17.47 -1.75
N MET A 185 -1.31 16.88 -0.85
CA MET A 185 -0.24 17.55 -0.13
C MET A 185 0.86 18.04 -1.08
N PHE A 186 1.34 17.20 -2.00
CA PHE A 186 2.34 17.59 -2.98
C PHE A 186 1.83 18.72 -3.90
N ARG A 187 0.60 18.60 -4.42
CA ARG A 187 -0.02 19.66 -5.26
C ARG A 187 -0.22 20.96 -4.51
N ALA A 188 -0.63 20.92 -3.25
CA ALA A 188 -0.76 22.11 -2.40
C ALA A 188 0.58 22.81 -2.12
N ALA A 189 1.68 22.05 -2.06
CA ALA A 189 3.04 22.59 -1.99
C ALA A 189 3.51 23.20 -3.33
N GLY A 190 2.77 23.00 -4.43
CA GLY A 190 3.15 23.41 -5.78
C GLY A 190 4.13 22.45 -6.46
N VAL A 191 4.16 21.20 -6.01
CA VAL A 191 4.99 20.12 -6.56
C VAL A 191 4.10 19.21 -7.39
N ASN A 192 4.53 18.86 -8.61
CA ASN A 192 3.85 17.84 -9.42
C ASN A 192 4.23 16.45 -8.90
N PRO A 193 3.29 15.68 -8.31
CA PRO A 193 3.61 14.38 -7.73
C PRO A 193 4.06 13.37 -8.79
N ASP A 194 3.47 13.39 -9.99
CA ASP A 194 3.82 12.44 -11.06
C ASP A 194 5.28 12.54 -11.46
N SER A 195 5.82 13.78 -11.58
CA SER A 195 7.22 14.01 -11.91
C SER A 195 8.17 13.59 -10.79
N VAL A 196 7.74 13.71 -9.53
CA VAL A 196 8.52 13.28 -8.36
C VAL A 196 8.60 11.76 -8.31
N ILE A 197 7.45 11.10 -8.42
CA ILE A 197 7.33 9.64 -8.42
C ILE A 197 8.17 9.05 -9.55
N GLU A 198 8.08 9.61 -10.75
CA GLU A 198 8.87 9.13 -11.89
C GLU A 198 10.38 9.33 -11.71
N THR A 199 10.79 10.45 -11.11
CA THR A 199 12.21 10.71 -10.81
C THR A 199 12.75 9.72 -9.77
N ILE A 200 11.95 9.42 -8.73
CA ILE A 200 12.33 8.43 -7.71
C ILE A 200 12.39 7.04 -8.35
N ARG A 201 11.40 6.66 -9.14
CA ARG A 201 11.36 5.37 -9.85
C ARG A 201 12.59 5.16 -10.73
N ARG A 202 13.00 6.17 -11.48
CA ARG A 202 14.24 6.11 -12.29
C ARG A 202 15.53 6.02 -11.46
N GLY A 203 15.57 6.65 -10.29
CA GLY A 203 16.72 6.60 -9.37
C GLY A 203 16.76 5.31 -8.53
N TYR A 204 15.65 4.59 -8.43
CA TYR A 204 15.49 3.39 -7.62
C TYR A 204 15.55 2.11 -8.49
N SER A 205 16.43 2.10 -9.48
CA SER A 205 16.65 0.94 -10.37
C SER A 205 17.46 -0.18 -9.70
N GLY A 206 17.11 -0.55 -8.46
CA GLY A 206 17.84 -1.60 -7.79
C GLY A 206 17.16 -2.15 -6.54
N TYR A 207 16.84 -3.42 -6.60
CA TYR A 207 16.54 -4.34 -5.51
C TYR A 207 15.22 -4.12 -4.74
N GLY A 208 14.16 -4.83 -5.17
CA GLY A 208 12.98 -5.07 -4.38
C GLY A 208 11.63 -5.04 -5.09
N GLY A 209 11.58 -4.88 -6.38
CA GLY A 209 10.40 -5.25 -7.15
C GLY A 209 10.46 -6.76 -7.35
N HIS A 210 9.62 -7.54 -6.68
CA HIS A 210 9.30 -8.86 -7.17
C HIS A 210 8.75 -8.66 -8.57
N ASP A 211 9.52 -9.09 -9.56
CA ASP A 211 9.04 -9.35 -10.91
C ASP A 211 8.06 -10.52 -10.76
N LEU A 212 6.82 -10.20 -10.39
CA LEU A 212 5.73 -11.15 -10.43
C LEU A 212 5.34 -11.34 -11.90
N THR A 213 6.22 -11.96 -12.65
CA THR A 213 5.85 -12.73 -13.82
C THR A 213 4.96 -13.85 -13.31
N PHE A 214 3.66 -13.59 -13.29
CA PHE A 214 2.68 -14.66 -13.16
C PHE A 214 2.88 -15.56 -14.36
N LEU A 215 3.47 -16.74 -14.07
CA LEU A 215 3.83 -17.76 -15.02
C LEU A 215 2.65 -18.04 -15.95
N ASP A 216 2.92 -17.95 -17.24
CA ASP A 216 2.13 -18.55 -18.31
C ASP A 216 1.92 -20.03 -17.98
N GLY A 217 0.71 -20.36 -17.57
CA GLY A 217 0.25 -21.73 -17.40
C GLY A 217 -0.59 -22.11 -18.61
N ASP A 218 -0.09 -23.01 -19.42
CA ASP A 218 -0.77 -23.59 -20.57
C ASP A 218 -2.16 -24.15 -20.20
N GLY A 219 -3.22 -23.54 -20.72
CA GLY A 219 -4.57 -24.06 -20.54
C GLY A 219 -5.69 -23.08 -20.93
N GLU A 220 -6.18 -23.19 -22.14
CA GLU A 220 -7.12 -22.31 -22.85
C GLU A 220 -8.50 -22.07 -22.21
N THR A 221 -8.86 -22.76 -21.13
CA THR A 221 -10.18 -22.61 -20.45
C THR A 221 -10.13 -21.92 -19.08
N ALA A 222 -8.94 -21.72 -18.50
CA ALA A 222 -8.73 -20.97 -17.26
C ALA A 222 -8.56 -19.47 -17.51
N LEU A 223 -8.29 -19.03 -18.74
CA LEU A 223 -7.84 -17.70 -19.13
C LEU A 223 -8.81 -16.58 -18.79
N ASN A 224 -10.12 -16.78 -18.83
CA ASN A 224 -11.09 -15.68 -18.62
C ASN A 224 -11.31 -15.29 -17.16
N ILE A 225 -11.07 -16.18 -16.18
CA ILE A 225 -11.18 -15.88 -14.74
C ILE A 225 -9.81 -15.43 -14.20
N TYR A 226 -8.73 -16.03 -14.72
CA TYR A 226 -7.35 -15.61 -14.43
C TYR A 226 -7.10 -14.14 -14.79
N ASP A 227 -7.63 -13.69 -15.92
CA ASP A 227 -7.40 -12.37 -16.48
C ASP A 227 -7.93 -11.25 -15.55
N LYS A 228 -9.16 -11.37 -15.03
CA LYS A 228 -9.79 -10.36 -14.17
C LYS A 228 -9.09 -10.19 -12.80
N ASN A 229 -8.70 -11.28 -12.17
CA ASN A 229 -8.02 -11.23 -10.86
C ASN A 229 -6.56 -10.80 -11.01
N ALA A 230 -5.90 -11.21 -12.10
CA ALA A 230 -4.55 -10.76 -12.44
C ALA A 230 -4.52 -9.25 -12.73
N GLU A 231 -5.50 -8.71 -13.47
CA GLU A 231 -5.63 -7.27 -13.69
C GLU A 231 -5.87 -6.48 -12.39
N LYS A 232 -6.73 -6.99 -11.49
CA LYS A 232 -6.97 -6.36 -10.19
C LYS A 232 -5.73 -6.38 -9.32
N ALA A 233 -5.07 -7.53 -9.21
CA ALA A 233 -3.82 -7.68 -8.49
C ALA A 233 -2.75 -6.73 -9.04
N SER A 234 -2.60 -6.64 -10.36
CA SER A 234 -1.66 -5.72 -11.01
C SER A 234 -1.96 -4.25 -10.70
N ARG A 235 -3.23 -3.83 -10.68
CA ARG A 235 -3.62 -2.47 -10.28
C ARG A 235 -3.28 -2.18 -8.83
N ILE A 236 -3.57 -3.12 -7.94
CA ILE A 236 -3.26 -2.99 -6.52
C ILE A 236 -1.75 -2.88 -6.30
N LEU A 237 -0.97 -3.75 -6.93
CA LEU A 237 0.49 -3.72 -6.86
C LEU A 237 1.05 -2.38 -7.35
N LYS A 238 0.52 -1.85 -8.46
CA LYS A 238 0.89 -0.52 -8.96
C LYS A 238 0.57 0.59 -7.95
N SER A 239 -0.59 0.54 -7.30
CA SER A 239 -0.98 1.54 -6.30
C SER A 239 -0.17 1.42 -5.01
N LEU A 240 0.25 0.21 -4.63
CA LEU A 240 1.16 -0.03 -3.50
C LEU A 240 2.57 0.51 -3.80
N ASP A 241 3.08 0.27 -5.01
CA ASP A 241 4.35 0.86 -5.47
C ASP A 241 4.27 2.39 -5.43
N GLU A 242 3.20 2.97 -5.94
CA GLU A 242 2.97 4.41 -5.88
C GLU A 242 2.95 4.95 -4.44
N LEU A 243 2.26 4.29 -3.53
CA LEU A 243 2.24 4.65 -2.11
C LEU A 243 3.65 4.61 -1.50
N ASN A 244 4.44 3.59 -1.83
CA ASN A 244 5.82 3.46 -1.36
C ASN A 244 6.70 4.59 -1.93
N LEU A 245 6.53 4.94 -3.21
CA LEU A 245 7.23 6.07 -3.83
C LEU A 245 6.86 7.40 -3.17
N TYR A 246 5.59 7.62 -2.80
CA TYR A 246 5.18 8.79 -2.00
C TYR A 246 5.88 8.83 -0.63
N ARG A 247 6.02 7.69 0.06
CA ARG A 247 6.73 7.62 1.34
C ARG A 247 8.19 8.05 1.19
N ILE A 248 8.87 7.55 0.17
CA ILE A 248 10.24 7.95 -0.15
C ILE A 248 10.31 9.44 -0.48
N ALA A 249 9.35 9.95 -1.26
CA ALA A 249 9.25 11.36 -1.61
C ALA A 249 9.13 12.27 -0.39
N ILE A 250 8.32 11.89 0.58
CA ILE A 250 8.09 12.67 1.82
C ILE A 250 9.38 12.88 2.61
N GLU A 251 10.26 11.87 2.68
CA GLU A 251 11.53 12.00 3.38
C GLU A 251 12.49 12.97 2.66
N LYS A 252 12.32 13.13 1.35
CA LYS A 252 13.20 13.95 0.49
C LYS A 252 12.74 15.39 0.32
N TYR A 253 11.46 15.68 0.59
CA TYR A 253 10.89 17.03 0.51
C TYR A 253 10.78 17.69 1.89
N PRO A 254 10.95 19.01 2.03
CA PRO A 254 10.98 19.71 3.31
C PRO A 254 9.58 19.95 3.89
N PHE A 255 8.82 18.86 4.05
CA PHE A 255 7.48 18.89 4.64
C PHE A 255 7.47 18.90 6.17
N TYR A 256 8.60 18.56 6.80
CA TYR A 256 8.69 18.53 8.25
C TYR A 256 8.87 19.95 8.83
N HIS A 257 8.20 20.23 9.95
CA HIS A 257 8.36 21.53 10.61
C HIS A 257 9.72 21.60 11.31
N PRO A 258 10.54 22.68 11.10
CA PRO A 258 11.89 22.74 11.66
C PRO A 258 11.93 22.89 13.19
N VAL A 259 10.84 23.32 13.82
CA VAL A 259 10.67 23.51 15.27
C VAL A 259 9.48 22.70 15.73
N GLN A 260 9.71 21.60 16.44
CA GLN A 260 8.66 20.68 16.90
C GLN A 260 8.03 21.07 18.25
N THR A 261 8.69 21.91 18.99
CA THR A 261 8.17 22.42 20.26
C THR A 261 7.27 23.64 20.02
N SER A 262 6.54 24.07 21.05
CA SER A 262 5.74 25.31 21.00
C SER A 262 6.55 26.47 20.44
N ASN A 263 6.07 27.06 19.38
CA ASN A 263 6.72 28.18 18.70
C ASN A 263 5.68 29.13 18.13
N ARG A 264 6.08 30.38 17.95
CA ARG A 264 5.26 31.44 17.36
C ARG A 264 5.79 31.82 16.00
N PHE A 265 4.93 31.77 14.98
CA PHE A 265 5.20 32.36 13.68
C PHE A 265 5.28 33.89 13.84
N THR A 266 6.42 34.47 13.52
CA THR A 266 6.66 35.90 13.72
C THR A 266 6.74 36.70 12.44
N SER A 267 7.23 36.10 11.34
CA SER A 267 7.32 36.80 10.07
C SER A 267 7.27 35.81 8.88
N GLY A 268 6.49 36.16 7.86
CA GLY A 268 6.34 35.39 6.64
C GLY A 268 7.35 35.75 5.55
N PHE A 269 7.38 34.89 4.52
CA PHE A 269 8.10 35.12 3.28
C PHE A 269 7.46 36.26 2.48
N GLY A 270 8.27 37.12 1.87
CA GLY A 270 7.80 38.15 0.95
C GLY A 270 8.41 39.53 1.18
N PRO A 271 7.99 40.55 0.43
CA PRO A 271 8.47 41.92 0.57
C PRO A 271 8.03 42.52 1.91
N ARG A 272 8.96 43.15 2.66
CA ARG A 272 8.69 43.90 3.87
C ARG A 272 9.67 45.08 3.98
N TRP A 273 9.17 46.27 4.32
CA TRP A 273 9.98 47.48 4.50
C TRP A 273 11.04 47.72 3.42
N GLY A 274 10.65 47.56 2.15
CA GLY A 274 11.54 47.76 0.99
C GLY A 274 12.58 46.65 0.76
N ARG A 275 12.52 45.52 1.49
CA ARG A 275 13.43 44.35 1.33
C ARG A 275 12.64 43.06 1.22
N MET A 276 13.22 42.11 0.49
CA MET A 276 12.67 40.76 0.40
C MET A 276 13.07 39.92 1.61
N HIS A 277 12.08 39.32 2.30
CA HIS A 277 12.27 38.31 3.30
C HIS A 277 12.27 36.94 2.64
N ASN A 278 13.42 36.31 2.53
CA ASN A 278 13.63 35.07 1.78
C ASN A 278 13.21 33.81 2.53
N GLY A 279 12.67 33.94 3.74
CA GLY A 279 12.31 32.81 4.60
C GLY A 279 11.08 33.06 5.45
N THR A 280 10.96 32.27 6.46
CA THR A 280 9.92 32.35 7.50
C THR A 280 10.59 32.31 8.87
N ASP A 281 10.10 33.18 9.78
CA ASP A 281 10.67 33.31 11.12
C ASP A 281 9.77 32.65 12.16
N PHE A 282 10.36 31.78 13.00
CA PHE A 282 9.70 31.09 14.10
C PHE A 282 10.41 31.43 15.42
N ALA A 283 9.71 32.06 16.36
CA ALA A 283 10.24 32.39 17.68
C ALA A 283 9.90 31.29 18.70
N ALA A 284 10.88 30.90 19.48
CA ALA A 284 10.78 30.02 20.63
C ALA A 284 11.90 30.30 21.62
N PRO A 285 11.93 29.71 22.82
CA PRO A 285 12.99 29.94 23.79
C PRO A 285 14.40 29.69 23.24
N HIS A 286 15.39 30.41 23.75
CA HIS A 286 16.79 30.21 23.38
C HIS A 286 17.21 28.74 23.63
N GLY A 287 17.93 28.12 22.71
CA GLY A 287 18.35 26.72 22.81
C GLY A 287 17.31 25.69 22.33
N THR A 288 16.12 26.13 21.90
CA THR A 288 15.11 25.22 21.30
C THR A 288 15.73 24.38 20.16
N PRO A 289 15.56 23.05 20.15
CA PRO A 289 16.10 22.18 19.12
C PRO A 289 15.54 22.50 17.73
N ILE A 290 16.45 22.68 16.78
CA ILE A 290 16.14 22.85 15.35
C ILE A 290 16.41 21.54 14.64
N ARG A 291 15.45 21.12 13.79
CA ARG A 291 15.48 19.83 13.11
C ARG A 291 15.54 19.98 11.59
N ALA A 292 16.22 19.03 10.93
CA ALA A 292 16.23 18.93 9.48
C ALA A 292 14.82 18.63 8.96
N THR A 293 14.39 19.35 7.92
CA THR A 293 13.02 19.25 7.40
C THR A 293 12.87 18.17 6.33
N ALA A 294 13.98 17.63 5.82
CA ALA A 294 14.06 16.51 4.89
C ALA A 294 15.44 15.83 5.02
N ASP A 295 15.56 14.64 4.42
CA ASP A 295 16.85 13.97 4.23
C ASP A 295 17.79 14.79 3.36
N GLY A 296 19.08 14.78 3.69
CA GLY A 296 20.03 15.54 2.88
C GLY A 296 21.48 15.49 3.37
N VAL A 297 22.31 16.33 2.77
CA VAL A 297 23.72 16.48 3.11
C VAL A 297 23.96 17.92 3.54
N VAL A 298 24.62 18.10 4.68
CA VAL A 298 25.03 19.41 5.19
C VAL A 298 26.14 19.98 4.32
N VAL A 299 25.84 21.03 3.57
CA VAL A 299 26.82 21.66 2.64
C VAL A 299 27.52 22.85 3.26
N TYR A 300 26.96 23.43 4.32
CA TYR A 300 27.55 24.57 5.02
C TYR A 300 27.22 24.57 6.51
N VAL A 301 28.20 24.81 7.35
CA VAL A 301 28.10 25.11 8.78
C VAL A 301 29.09 26.21 9.10
N GLY A 302 28.60 27.35 9.57
CA GLY A 302 29.50 28.47 9.86
C GLY A 302 28.78 29.78 10.11
N TRP A 303 29.56 30.86 10.22
CA TRP A 303 29.06 32.23 10.34
C TRP A 303 28.90 32.87 8.96
N GLN A 304 27.73 33.45 8.69
CA GLN A 304 27.51 34.23 7.48
C GLN A 304 26.84 35.57 7.86
N SER A 305 27.39 36.71 7.45
CA SER A 305 27.03 38.09 7.82
C SER A 305 25.57 38.24 8.28
N ALA A 306 24.56 38.54 7.55
CA ALA A 306 23.21 38.78 8.07
C ALA A 306 22.56 37.56 8.78
N TYR A 307 22.94 36.32 8.44
CA TYR A 307 22.37 35.07 8.99
C TYR A 307 22.92 34.66 10.36
N GLY A 308 24.08 35.21 10.78
CA GLY A 308 24.77 34.73 11.98
C GLY A 308 25.26 33.28 11.80
N ARG A 309 25.04 32.43 12.80
CA ARG A 309 25.30 30.98 12.68
C ARG A 309 24.28 30.33 11.78
N LEU A 310 24.76 29.74 10.70
CA LEU A 310 23.96 29.21 9.59
C LEU A 310 24.32 27.76 9.29
N ILE A 311 23.30 26.93 9.09
CA ILE A 311 23.41 25.61 8.48
C ILE A 311 22.69 25.66 7.13
N LYS A 312 23.33 25.07 6.08
CA LYS A 312 22.67 24.81 4.79
C LYS A 312 22.69 23.32 4.53
N ILE A 313 21.55 22.77 4.15
CA ILE A 313 21.38 21.35 3.81
C ILE A 313 20.92 21.29 2.37
N LYS A 314 21.65 20.49 1.57
CA LYS A 314 21.26 20.14 0.19
C LYS A 314 20.46 18.85 0.24
N HIS A 315 19.27 18.89 -0.33
CA HIS A 315 18.36 17.77 -0.50
C HIS A 315 18.32 17.32 -1.95
N ASP A 316 17.59 16.28 -2.23
CA ASP A 316 17.29 15.84 -3.60
C ASP A 316 16.43 16.90 -4.34
N PHE A 317 16.19 16.70 -5.62
CA PHE A 317 15.39 17.58 -6.49
C PHE A 317 15.85 19.05 -6.55
N GLY A 318 17.15 19.33 -6.30
CA GLY A 318 17.70 20.69 -6.34
C GLY A 318 17.21 21.61 -5.20
N ILE A 319 16.71 21.01 -4.13
CA ILE A 319 16.23 21.73 -2.94
C ILE A 319 17.39 21.99 -1.98
N GLU A 320 17.45 23.20 -1.42
CA GLU A 320 18.33 23.58 -0.31
C GLU A 320 17.51 24.20 0.80
N THR A 321 17.76 23.80 2.05
CA THR A 321 17.18 24.47 3.23
C THR A 321 18.25 25.19 4.01
N ARG A 322 17.87 26.32 4.63
CA ARG A 322 18.74 27.16 5.45
C ARG A 322 18.13 27.38 6.81
N TYR A 323 18.99 27.28 7.84
CA TYR A 323 18.63 27.42 9.25
C TYR A 323 19.59 28.45 9.87
N ALA A 324 19.09 29.65 10.15
CA ALA A 324 19.90 30.78 10.58
C ALA A 324 19.60 31.25 12.00
N HIS A 325 20.40 32.21 12.49
CA HIS A 325 20.37 32.79 13.81
C HIS A 325 20.59 31.80 14.97
N LEU A 326 21.25 30.65 14.67
CA LEU A 326 21.47 29.57 15.63
C LEU A 326 22.38 30.01 16.80
N SER A 327 22.19 29.38 17.95
CA SER A 327 23.09 29.48 19.09
C SER A 327 24.18 28.43 19.07
N LYS A 328 23.90 27.22 18.53
CA LYS A 328 24.84 26.10 18.50
C LYS A 328 24.58 25.21 17.28
N PHE A 329 25.67 24.68 16.73
CA PHE A 329 25.63 23.65 15.70
C PHE A 329 25.65 22.26 16.34
N ARG A 330 24.87 21.31 15.79
CA ARG A 330 24.85 19.90 16.20
C ARG A 330 25.31 18.95 15.09
N VAL A 331 25.70 19.52 13.95
CA VAL A 331 26.15 18.78 12.76
C VAL A 331 27.40 19.42 12.18
N LYS A 332 28.08 18.69 11.29
CA LYS A 332 29.28 19.12 10.58
C LYS A 332 29.03 19.19 9.07
N LYS A 333 29.79 20.00 8.34
CA LYS A 333 29.82 20.02 6.87
C LYS A 333 30.15 18.62 6.34
N GLY A 334 29.43 18.15 5.32
CA GLY A 334 29.56 16.81 4.72
C GLY A 334 28.74 15.73 5.42
N GLN A 335 28.16 16.00 6.59
CA GLN A 335 27.34 15.03 7.31
C GLN A 335 26.02 14.78 6.58
N ARG A 336 25.63 13.50 6.43
CA ARG A 336 24.27 13.11 6.05
C ARG A 336 23.34 13.29 7.25
N VAL A 337 22.16 13.81 7.00
CA VAL A 337 21.11 14.01 8.01
C VAL A 337 19.80 13.43 7.50
N SER A 338 19.03 12.88 8.43
CA SER A 338 17.68 12.40 8.15
C SER A 338 16.63 13.45 8.54
N ARG A 339 15.49 13.42 7.92
CA ARG A 339 14.31 14.20 8.31
C ARG A 339 14.03 14.06 9.80
N GLY A 340 13.80 15.17 10.48
CA GLY A 340 13.59 15.20 11.94
C GLY A 340 14.85 15.17 12.78
N GLN A 341 16.04 14.95 12.22
CA GLN A 341 17.29 14.95 12.99
C GLN A 341 17.59 16.33 13.60
N HIS A 342 18.02 16.34 14.86
CA HIS A 342 18.46 17.56 15.56
C HIS A 342 19.78 18.07 14.95
N ILE A 343 19.76 19.27 14.35
CA ILE A 343 20.88 19.85 13.61
C ILE A 343 21.50 21.08 14.28
N GLY A 344 20.78 21.77 15.13
CA GLY A 344 21.25 22.95 15.82
C GLY A 344 20.27 23.44 16.87
N ASP A 345 20.65 24.47 17.61
CA ASP A 345 19.84 25.07 18.66
C ASP A 345 19.48 26.51 18.27
N MET A 346 18.25 26.94 18.55
CA MET A 346 17.76 28.30 18.28
C MET A 346 18.54 29.34 19.06
N GLY A 347 18.83 30.46 18.42
CA GLY A 347 19.57 31.54 19.04
C GLY A 347 19.12 32.94 18.60
N ASN A 348 20.03 33.90 18.75
CA ASN A 348 19.84 35.30 18.38
C ASN A 348 21.16 35.87 17.81
N THR A 349 21.73 35.19 16.80
CA THR A 349 23.02 35.57 16.23
C THR A 349 22.85 36.25 14.86
N GLY A 350 23.82 37.06 14.45
CA GLY A 350 23.75 37.84 13.21
C GLY A 350 22.80 39.03 13.29
N ARG A 351 22.12 39.37 12.22
CA ARG A 351 21.16 40.49 12.21
C ARG A 351 19.79 40.00 12.67
N SER A 352 19.60 39.91 13.95
CA SER A 352 18.38 39.44 14.60
C SER A 352 18.01 40.36 15.78
N THR A 353 16.73 40.63 15.95
CA THR A 353 16.19 41.51 17.03
C THR A 353 15.71 40.70 18.25
N GLY A 354 15.67 39.40 18.19
CA GLY A 354 15.21 38.52 19.28
C GLY A 354 15.42 37.05 18.89
N THR A 355 15.29 36.16 19.86
CA THR A 355 15.50 34.72 19.66
C THR A 355 14.48 34.16 18.71
N HIS A 356 14.92 33.69 17.53
CA HIS A 356 14.09 33.05 16.53
C HIS A 356 14.93 32.21 15.57
N LEU A 357 14.28 31.26 14.85
CA LEU A 357 14.83 30.60 13.69
C LEU A 357 14.38 31.36 12.44
N HIS A 358 15.33 31.78 11.59
CA HIS A 358 15.04 32.14 10.22
C HIS A 358 15.24 30.91 9.33
N TYR A 359 14.15 30.46 8.68
CA TYR A 359 14.11 29.24 7.87
C TYR A 359 13.82 29.56 6.42
N GLU A 360 14.68 29.09 5.48
CA GLU A 360 14.47 29.24 4.05
C GLU A 360 14.35 27.87 3.35
N ILE A 361 13.52 27.81 2.34
CA ILE A 361 13.54 26.76 1.30
C ILE A 361 13.95 27.42 -0.01
N ARG A 362 14.88 26.80 -0.73
CA ARG A 362 15.35 27.27 -2.02
C ARG A 362 15.30 26.14 -3.04
N ILE A 363 14.84 26.45 -4.26
CA ILE A 363 14.82 25.50 -5.39
C ILE A 363 15.59 26.15 -6.53
N GLY A 364 16.62 25.49 -7.05
CA GLY A 364 17.48 26.05 -8.09
C GLY A 364 18.11 27.38 -7.66
N GLY A 365 18.40 27.56 -6.36
CA GLY A 365 18.97 28.79 -5.81
C GLY A 365 17.95 29.89 -5.50
N LYS A 366 16.72 29.82 -5.97
CA LYS A 366 15.66 30.82 -5.71
C LYS A 366 14.92 30.51 -4.41
N ALA A 367 14.75 31.49 -3.52
CA ALA A 367 13.97 31.35 -2.30
C ALA A 367 12.47 31.24 -2.62
N ILE A 368 11.80 30.32 -1.97
CA ILE A 368 10.35 30.10 -2.07
C ILE A 368 9.72 30.16 -0.69
N ASN A 369 8.40 30.37 -0.63
CA ASN A 369 7.67 30.48 0.63
C ASN A 369 7.64 29.13 1.38
N PRO A 370 8.35 28.98 2.54
CA PRO A 370 8.41 27.72 3.28
C PRO A 370 7.04 27.26 3.79
N MET A 371 6.11 28.22 4.06
CA MET A 371 4.79 27.91 4.58
C MET A 371 3.91 27.12 3.59
N LYS A 372 4.23 27.11 2.28
CA LYS A 372 3.56 26.24 1.31
C LYS A 372 3.78 24.77 1.65
N TYR A 373 5.00 24.38 2.01
CA TYR A 373 5.36 23.00 2.38
C TYR A 373 4.84 22.64 3.76
N ILE A 374 5.10 23.51 4.76
CA ILE A 374 4.69 23.26 6.14
C ILE A 374 3.18 23.14 6.28
N LYS A 375 2.40 24.04 5.64
CA LYS A 375 0.94 23.98 5.68
C LYS A 375 0.37 22.80 4.92
N ALA A 376 0.94 22.45 3.76
CA ALA A 376 0.52 21.30 2.99
C ALA A 376 0.64 19.99 3.80
N ALA A 377 1.71 19.87 4.59
CA ALA A 377 1.95 18.70 5.44
C ALA A 377 1.01 18.58 6.65
N LYS A 378 0.50 19.70 7.18
CA LYS A 378 -0.39 19.71 8.35
C LYS A 378 -1.67 18.88 8.21
N ASN A 379 -2.12 18.65 6.97
CA ASN A 379 -3.34 17.89 6.69
C ASN A 379 -3.08 16.39 6.52
N VAL A 380 -1.81 15.98 6.61
CA VAL A 380 -1.39 14.58 6.38
C VAL A 380 -0.62 14.02 7.58
N PHE A 381 0.15 14.87 8.28
CA PHE A 381 0.99 14.51 9.44
C PHE A 381 0.65 15.32 10.68
#